data_1f0218b9561483a174e6d030447180f0
#
_entry.id   1f0218b9561483a174e6d030447180f0
#
_cell.length_a   1.000
_cell.length_b   1.000
_cell.length_c   1.000
_cell.angle_alpha   90.00
_cell.angle_beta   90.00
_cell.angle_gamma   90.00
#
_symmetry.space_group_name_H-M   'P 1'
#
loop_
_entity.id
_entity.type
_entity.pdbx_description
1 polymer ?
#
loop_
_entity_poly.entity_id
_entity_poly.type
_entity_poly.pdbx_seq_one_letter_code
_entity_poly.pdbx_strand_id
1 'polypeptide(L)'
;MVQFPLEEERYPRLLDWLRYFCAFLLYMYGSSKLLHLQFNRQTELAHRAVGSLNGYELTWYYFGLSRAYACVLGVTQVAGATLLLFRRTTLAGALAMLPVMANILLINMFILVNDYGPYLTSSLIVASLLIIVWHYRADLWTVLWSVRKGEPAGSRRLHWWIRSVLVLMSAGLMIGGAIIQERVRMARERSGQEVSAPKSNR
;
A
#
# COMPACT_ATOMS: atom_id res chain seq x y z
N MET A 1 -8.07 -3.87 37.58
CA MET A 1 -7.81 -2.46 37.24
C MET A 1 -6.31 -2.33 37.14
N VAL A 2 -5.75 -2.37 35.92
CA VAL A 2 -4.28 -2.26 35.71
C VAL A 2 -3.98 -0.77 35.73
N GLN A 3 -3.35 -0.30 36.82
CA GLN A 3 -2.77 1.03 36.87
C GLN A 3 -1.53 1.02 35.97
N PHE A 4 -1.61 1.67 34.84
CA PHE A 4 -0.42 2.04 34.09
C PHE A 4 0.29 3.16 34.86
N PRO A 5 1.56 3.01 35.23
CA PRO A 5 2.31 4.11 35.78
C PRO A 5 2.42 5.19 34.72
N LEU A 6 1.77 6.33 34.97
CA LEU A 6 1.98 7.56 34.22
C LEU A 6 3.32 8.15 34.67
N GLU A 7 4.45 7.51 34.35
CA GLU A 7 5.67 8.27 34.20
C GLU A 7 5.45 9.18 33.00
N GLU A 8 5.34 10.46 33.26
CA GLU A 8 5.49 11.51 32.24
C GLU A 8 6.92 11.46 31.68
N GLU A 9 7.24 10.36 30.99
CA GLU A 9 8.35 10.39 30.04
C GLU A 9 8.00 11.50 29.05
N ARG A 10 8.72 12.60 29.18
CA ARG A 10 8.59 13.82 28.40
C ARG A 10 8.54 13.41 26.92
N TYR A 11 7.32 13.29 26.37
CA TYR A 11 7.07 12.89 24.98
C TYR A 11 8.02 13.70 24.09
N PRO A 12 8.93 13.06 23.33
CA PRO A 12 9.96 13.79 22.61
C PRO A 12 9.32 14.78 21.64
N ARG A 13 9.69 16.07 21.75
CA ARG A 13 9.19 17.10 20.82
C ARG A 13 9.40 16.72 19.36
N LEU A 14 10.45 15.96 19.06
CA LEU A 14 10.71 15.42 17.73
C LEU A 14 9.54 14.58 17.21
N LEU A 15 8.94 13.72 18.02
CA LEU A 15 7.81 12.89 17.60
C LEU A 15 6.56 13.73 17.29
N ASP A 16 6.33 14.81 18.05
CA ASP A 16 5.25 15.76 17.72
C ASP A 16 5.50 16.40 16.37
N TRP A 17 6.72 16.85 16.09
CA TRP A 17 7.07 17.42 14.79
C TRP A 17 6.91 16.40 13.64
N LEU A 18 7.40 15.18 13.80
CA LEU A 18 7.31 14.14 12.78
C LEU A 18 5.86 13.77 12.47
N ARG A 19 5.01 13.60 13.49
CA ARG A 19 3.60 13.25 13.28
C ARG A 19 2.80 14.39 12.63
N TYR A 20 3.03 15.66 13.02
CA TYR A 20 2.38 16.81 12.38
C TYR A 20 2.87 17.00 10.95
N PHE A 21 4.15 16.82 10.69
CA PHE A 21 4.71 16.83 9.34
C PHE A 21 4.09 15.76 8.44
N CYS A 22 4.04 14.51 8.92
CA CYS A 22 3.37 13.43 8.18
C CYS A 22 1.89 13.72 7.98
N ALA A 23 1.18 14.15 9.02
CA ALA A 23 -0.24 14.46 8.92
C ALA A 23 -0.51 15.57 7.87
N PHE A 24 0.27 16.63 7.89
CA PHE A 24 0.16 17.72 6.91
C PHE A 24 0.33 17.23 5.47
N LEU A 25 1.41 16.47 5.19
CA LEU A 25 1.65 15.95 3.84
C LEU A 25 0.58 14.95 3.40
N LEU A 26 0.15 14.06 4.29
CA LEU A 26 -0.91 13.09 4.00
C LEU A 26 -2.26 13.79 3.74
N TYR A 27 -2.58 14.88 4.45
CA TYR A 27 -3.75 15.70 4.16
C TYR A 27 -3.65 16.36 2.79
N MET A 28 -2.49 16.94 2.45
CA MET A 28 -2.27 17.56 1.14
C MET A 28 -2.46 16.54 0.00
N TYR A 29 -1.82 15.38 0.10
CA TYR A 29 -1.92 14.34 -0.91
C TYR A 29 -3.30 13.65 -0.93
N GLY A 30 -3.91 13.41 0.22
CA GLY A 30 -5.25 12.83 0.32
C GLY A 30 -6.31 13.76 -0.26
N SER A 31 -6.28 15.04 0.13
CA SER A 31 -7.22 16.06 -0.38
C SER A 31 -7.08 16.27 -1.88
N SER A 32 -5.85 16.27 -2.43
CA SER A 32 -5.64 16.42 -3.88
C SER A 32 -6.28 15.28 -4.69
N LYS A 33 -6.34 14.07 -4.13
CA LYS A 33 -7.04 12.92 -4.73
C LYS A 33 -8.56 13.07 -4.64
N LEU A 34 -9.08 13.50 -3.49
CA LEU A 34 -10.51 13.71 -3.28
C LEU A 34 -11.07 14.84 -4.15
N LEU A 35 -10.30 15.90 -4.33
CA LEU A 35 -10.65 17.05 -5.16
C LEU A 35 -10.34 16.84 -6.65
N HIS A 36 -9.87 15.64 -7.03
CA HIS A 36 -9.48 15.31 -8.41
C HIS A 36 -8.41 16.25 -9.02
N LEU A 37 -7.58 16.86 -8.18
CA LEU A 37 -6.43 17.66 -8.63
C LEU A 37 -5.26 16.76 -9.04
N GLN A 38 -5.19 15.57 -8.49
CA GLN A 38 -4.24 14.51 -8.86
C GLN A 38 -4.95 13.49 -9.77
N PHE A 39 -4.22 12.91 -10.71
CA PHE A 39 -4.73 11.91 -11.66
C PHE A 39 -5.83 12.43 -12.60
N ASN A 40 -5.74 13.66 -13.07
CA ASN A 40 -6.76 14.34 -13.90
C ASN A 40 -6.39 14.39 -15.41
N ARG A 41 -5.39 13.63 -15.88
CA ARG A 41 -4.90 13.67 -17.27
C ARG A 41 -5.48 12.58 -18.19
N GLN A 42 -6.57 11.92 -17.80
CA GLN A 42 -7.15 10.80 -18.58
C GLN A 42 -7.56 11.23 -19.99
N THR A 43 -8.22 12.38 -20.12
CA THR A 43 -8.69 12.89 -21.41
C THR A 43 -7.53 13.20 -22.35
N GLU A 44 -6.44 13.75 -21.83
CA GLU A 44 -5.23 14.08 -22.60
C GLU A 44 -4.51 12.81 -23.06
N LEU A 45 -4.42 11.79 -22.19
CA LEU A 45 -3.66 10.57 -22.45
C LEU A 45 -4.44 9.47 -23.16
N ALA A 46 -5.79 9.55 -23.21
CA ALA A 46 -6.66 8.52 -23.74
C ALA A 46 -6.42 8.22 -25.23
N HIS A 47 -5.94 9.19 -25.99
CA HIS A 47 -5.69 9.05 -27.44
C HIS A 47 -4.26 8.61 -27.78
N ARG A 48 -3.39 8.45 -26.76
CA ARG A 48 -2.00 8.05 -26.96
C ARG A 48 -1.87 6.52 -26.82
N ALA A 49 -1.00 5.94 -27.63
CA ALA A 49 -0.67 4.51 -27.49
C ALA A 49 0.02 4.28 -26.13
N VAL A 50 -0.42 3.25 -25.37
CA VAL A 50 0.13 2.94 -24.04
C VAL A 50 1.65 2.78 -24.07
N GLY A 51 2.22 2.19 -25.13
CA GLY A 51 3.67 2.04 -25.31
C GLY A 51 4.45 3.34 -25.52
N SER A 52 3.77 4.47 -25.78
CA SER A 52 4.39 5.79 -25.92
C SER A 52 4.35 6.61 -24.64
N LEU A 53 3.70 6.11 -23.58
CA LEU A 53 3.61 6.79 -22.30
C LEU A 53 4.86 6.51 -21.46
N ASN A 54 5.38 7.56 -20.83
CA ASN A 54 6.43 7.39 -19.83
C ASN A 54 5.83 6.89 -18.50
N GLY A 55 6.69 6.52 -17.53
CA GLY A 55 6.24 5.95 -16.24
C GLY A 55 5.31 6.88 -15.46
N TYR A 56 5.57 8.21 -15.49
CA TYR A 56 4.70 9.21 -14.87
C TYR A 56 3.31 9.24 -15.52
N GLU A 57 3.26 9.39 -16.85
CA GLU A 57 2.01 9.43 -17.61
C GLU A 57 1.20 8.15 -17.44
N LEU A 58 1.87 6.99 -17.47
CA LEU A 58 1.24 5.68 -17.26
C LEU A 58 0.64 5.56 -15.85
N THR A 59 1.37 6.01 -14.84
CA THR A 59 0.89 6.00 -13.43
C THR A 59 -0.32 6.92 -13.27
N TRP A 60 -0.26 8.15 -13.81
CA TRP A 60 -1.37 9.10 -13.76
C TRP A 60 -2.61 8.59 -14.51
N TYR A 61 -2.40 7.98 -15.66
CA TYR A 61 -3.47 7.36 -16.43
C TYR A 61 -4.12 6.21 -15.67
N TYR A 62 -3.32 5.28 -15.14
CA TYR A 62 -3.80 4.11 -14.40
C TYR A 62 -4.62 4.50 -13.16
N PHE A 63 -4.08 5.33 -12.29
CA PHE A 63 -4.76 5.73 -11.07
C PHE A 63 -5.98 6.63 -11.31
N GLY A 64 -6.00 7.30 -12.44
CA GLY A 64 -7.11 8.16 -12.83
C GLY A 64 -8.26 7.44 -13.58
N LEU A 65 -8.09 6.19 -14.01
CA LEU A 65 -9.14 5.41 -14.68
C LEU A 65 -10.40 5.26 -13.81
N SER A 66 -10.25 5.18 -12.51
CA SER A 66 -11.36 5.04 -11.57
C SER A 66 -11.37 6.16 -10.54
N ARG A 67 -12.34 7.07 -10.64
CA ARG A 67 -12.60 8.11 -9.63
C ARG A 67 -12.83 7.52 -8.25
N ALA A 68 -13.61 6.44 -8.17
CA ALA A 68 -13.91 5.77 -6.91
C ALA A 68 -12.62 5.24 -6.25
N TYR A 69 -11.71 4.65 -7.03
CA TYR A 69 -10.44 4.17 -6.54
C TYR A 69 -9.55 5.31 -6.03
N ALA A 70 -9.44 6.40 -6.78
CA ALA A 70 -8.72 7.60 -6.34
C ALA A 70 -9.29 8.18 -5.04
N CYS A 71 -10.64 8.22 -4.90
CA CYS A 71 -11.30 8.63 -3.66
C CYS A 71 -10.97 7.72 -2.48
N VAL A 72 -10.97 6.39 -2.66
CA VAL A 72 -10.60 5.43 -1.60
C VAL A 72 -9.17 5.71 -1.11
N LEU A 73 -8.22 5.91 -2.04
CA LEU A 73 -6.85 6.27 -1.69
C LEU A 73 -6.78 7.60 -0.93
N GLY A 74 -7.55 8.60 -1.37
CA GLY A 74 -7.63 9.91 -0.71
C GLY A 74 -8.19 9.80 0.70
N VAL A 75 -9.32 9.12 0.89
CA VAL A 75 -9.95 8.88 2.20
C VAL A 75 -8.99 8.15 3.14
N THR A 76 -8.30 7.12 2.65
CA THR A 76 -7.33 6.36 3.45
C THR A 76 -6.20 7.26 3.96
N GLN A 77 -5.66 8.15 3.11
CA GLN A 77 -4.61 9.07 3.51
C GLN A 77 -5.11 10.13 4.50
N VAL A 78 -6.31 10.70 4.29
CA VAL A 78 -6.92 11.67 5.21
C VAL A 78 -7.23 11.02 6.56
N ALA A 79 -7.76 9.80 6.57
CA ALA A 79 -8.02 9.06 7.81
C ALA A 79 -6.72 8.77 8.58
N GLY A 80 -5.68 8.31 7.88
CA GLY A 80 -4.36 8.09 8.48
C GLY A 80 -3.74 9.38 9.03
N ALA A 81 -3.85 10.49 8.29
CA ALA A 81 -3.43 11.80 8.76
C ALA A 81 -4.17 12.22 10.04
N THR A 82 -5.48 12.00 10.09
CA THR A 82 -6.30 12.29 11.27
C THR A 82 -5.83 11.48 12.49
N LEU A 83 -5.56 10.19 12.30
CA LEU A 83 -5.03 9.34 13.40
C LEU A 83 -3.68 9.83 13.90
N LEU A 84 -2.81 10.37 13.04
CA LEU A 84 -1.52 10.92 13.43
C LEU A 84 -1.62 12.22 14.23
N LEU A 85 -2.70 13.00 14.10
CA LEU A 85 -2.88 14.25 14.85
C LEU A 85 -3.05 14.03 16.35
N PHE A 86 -3.61 12.90 16.77
CA PHE A 86 -3.89 12.62 18.18
C PHE A 86 -2.84 11.66 18.74
N ARG A 87 -2.22 12.02 19.88
CA ARG A 87 -1.18 11.20 20.53
C ARG A 87 -1.63 9.77 20.84
N ARG A 88 -2.92 9.58 21.18
CA ARG A 88 -3.50 8.26 21.52
C ARG A 88 -3.58 7.33 20.31
N THR A 89 -3.74 7.86 19.11
CA THR A 89 -3.91 7.08 17.87
C THR A 89 -2.70 7.15 16.94
N THR A 90 -1.62 7.86 17.33
CA THR A 90 -0.42 8.05 16.52
C THR A 90 0.17 6.72 16.04
N LEU A 91 0.29 5.74 16.93
CA LEU A 91 0.83 4.42 16.59
C LEU A 91 -0.07 3.69 15.57
N ALA A 92 -1.39 3.70 15.77
CA ALA A 92 -2.34 3.11 14.84
C ALA A 92 -2.28 3.79 13.46
N GLY A 93 -2.21 5.14 13.43
CA GLY A 93 -2.03 5.90 12.21
C GLY A 93 -0.72 5.57 11.50
N ALA A 94 0.39 5.49 12.23
CA ALA A 94 1.69 5.15 11.66
C ALA A 94 1.71 3.73 11.07
N LEU A 95 1.16 2.73 11.78
CA LEU A 95 1.07 1.36 11.31
C LEU A 95 0.15 1.21 10.09
N ALA A 96 -0.97 1.93 10.05
CA ALA A 96 -1.89 1.93 8.91
C ALA A 96 -1.27 2.59 7.67
N MET A 97 -0.54 3.71 7.86
CA MET A 97 0.02 4.48 6.74
C MET A 97 1.36 3.93 6.24
N LEU A 98 2.11 3.21 7.06
CA LEU A 98 3.42 2.69 6.67
C LEU A 98 3.36 1.81 5.40
N PRO A 99 2.50 0.78 5.28
CA PRO A 99 2.42 -0.02 4.06
C PRO A 99 1.93 0.78 2.85
N VAL A 100 1.00 1.72 3.06
CA VAL A 100 0.49 2.58 1.98
C VAL A 100 1.60 3.48 1.44
N MET A 101 2.34 4.14 2.32
CA MET A 101 3.42 5.05 1.92
C MET A 101 4.66 4.30 1.41
N ALA A 102 4.93 3.10 1.92
CA ALA A 102 5.98 2.23 1.38
C ALA A 102 5.67 1.84 -0.07
N ASN A 103 4.41 1.46 -0.38
CA ASN A 103 4.01 1.18 -1.76
C ASN A 103 4.15 2.41 -2.67
N ILE A 104 3.74 3.60 -2.20
CA ILE A 104 3.91 4.85 -2.96
C ILE A 104 5.40 5.14 -3.20
N LEU A 105 6.24 4.93 -2.19
CA LEU A 105 7.69 5.09 -2.32
C LEU A 105 8.27 4.14 -3.39
N LEU A 106 7.84 2.88 -3.41
CA LEU A 106 8.27 1.91 -4.43
C LEU A 106 7.85 2.34 -5.84
N ILE A 107 6.62 2.83 -6.00
CA ILE A 107 6.14 3.39 -7.28
C ILE A 107 7.03 4.57 -7.71
N ASN A 108 7.31 5.50 -6.79
CA ASN A 108 8.14 6.66 -7.07
C ASN A 108 9.59 6.26 -7.40
N MET A 109 10.11 5.21 -6.75
CA MET A 109 11.48 4.75 -6.95
C MET A 109 11.67 3.99 -8.27
N PHE A 110 10.73 3.13 -8.63
CA PHE A 110 10.90 2.20 -9.74
C PHE A 110 10.16 2.60 -11.02
N ILE A 111 9.13 3.43 -10.92
CA ILE A 111 8.29 3.81 -12.06
C ILE A 111 8.47 5.30 -12.41
N LEU A 112 8.54 6.18 -11.40
CA LEU A 112 8.72 7.62 -11.57
C LEU A 112 10.20 8.04 -11.45
N VAL A 113 11.10 7.33 -12.10
CA VAL A 113 12.57 7.44 -11.92
C VAL A 113 13.14 8.85 -12.11
N ASN A 114 12.46 9.70 -12.88
CA ASN A 114 12.93 11.07 -13.20
C ASN A 114 12.23 12.16 -12.36
N ASP A 115 11.37 11.79 -11.41
CA ASP A 115 10.63 12.75 -10.59
C ASP A 115 11.10 12.69 -9.13
N TYR A 116 12.13 13.50 -8.83
CA TYR A 116 12.76 13.53 -7.50
C TYR A 116 11.86 14.09 -6.41
N GLY A 117 10.88 14.95 -6.73
CA GLY A 117 9.98 15.56 -5.75
C GLY A 117 9.14 14.54 -4.98
N PRO A 118 8.30 13.76 -5.66
CA PRO A 118 7.51 12.68 -5.05
C PRO A 118 8.37 11.62 -4.35
N TYR A 119 9.52 11.26 -4.93
CA TYR A 119 10.46 10.32 -4.33
C TYR A 119 10.98 10.82 -2.97
N LEU A 120 11.49 12.05 -2.91
CA LEU A 120 12.01 12.62 -1.67
C LEU A 120 10.92 12.76 -0.61
N THR A 121 9.74 13.27 -1.01
CA THR A 121 8.63 13.46 -0.08
C THR A 121 8.13 12.13 0.50
N SER A 122 7.94 11.11 -0.33
CA SER A 122 7.52 9.78 0.15
C SER A 122 8.57 9.11 1.03
N SER A 123 9.88 9.30 0.72
CA SER A 123 10.98 8.81 1.55
C SER A 123 10.99 9.45 2.93
N LEU A 124 10.79 10.77 3.02
CA LEU A 124 10.71 11.49 4.28
C LEU A 124 9.51 11.05 5.13
N ILE A 125 8.35 10.83 4.50
CA ILE A 125 7.17 10.32 5.21
C ILE A 125 7.44 8.91 5.75
N VAL A 126 7.95 7.99 4.91
CA VAL A 126 8.24 6.61 5.34
C VAL A 126 9.27 6.60 6.46
N ALA A 127 10.36 7.36 6.35
CA ALA A 127 11.36 7.48 7.41
C ALA A 127 10.76 8.01 8.72
N SER A 128 9.91 9.03 8.64
CA SER A 128 9.22 9.60 9.81
C SER A 128 8.28 8.59 10.47
N LEU A 129 7.50 7.84 9.67
CA LEU A 129 6.61 6.80 10.18
C LEU A 129 7.40 5.66 10.83
N LEU A 130 8.55 5.26 10.26
CA LEU A 130 9.42 4.25 10.85
C LEU A 130 10.00 4.71 12.19
N ILE A 131 10.42 5.97 12.31
CA ILE A 131 10.91 6.54 13.58
C ILE A 131 9.78 6.52 14.63
N ILE A 132 8.56 6.89 14.26
CA ILE A 132 7.40 6.83 15.15
C ILE A 132 7.15 5.39 15.62
N VAL A 133 7.08 4.42 14.71
CA VAL A 133 6.86 3.00 15.03
C VAL A 133 8.01 2.46 15.90
N TRP A 134 9.24 2.83 15.60
CA TRP A 134 10.42 2.45 16.40
C TRP A 134 10.36 2.97 17.85
N HIS A 135 9.86 4.19 18.05
CA HIS A 135 9.65 4.72 19.40
C HIS A 135 8.70 3.85 20.22
N TYR A 136 7.61 3.40 19.62
CA TYR A 136 6.59 2.54 20.25
C TYR A 136 6.90 1.03 20.19
N ARG A 137 8.13 0.63 19.82
CA ARG A 137 8.47 -0.80 19.64
C ARG A 137 8.25 -1.66 20.88
N ALA A 138 8.48 -1.10 22.08
CA ALA A 138 8.27 -1.81 23.34
C ALA A 138 6.79 -2.09 23.59
N ASP A 139 5.92 -1.10 23.35
CA ASP A 139 4.48 -1.24 23.48
C ASP A 139 3.93 -2.25 22.46
N LEU A 140 4.38 -2.15 21.21
CA LEU A 140 4.05 -3.12 20.16
C LEU A 140 4.45 -4.54 20.56
N TRP A 141 5.67 -4.70 21.06
CA TRP A 141 6.16 -6.00 21.50
C TRP A 141 5.32 -6.55 22.66
N THR A 142 4.98 -5.70 23.62
CA THR A 142 4.14 -6.06 24.78
C THR A 142 2.74 -6.49 24.33
N VAL A 143 2.10 -5.73 23.43
CA VAL A 143 0.77 -6.07 22.89
C VAL A 143 0.82 -7.38 22.12
N LEU A 144 1.77 -7.54 21.20
CA LEU A 144 1.92 -8.76 20.39
C LEU A 144 2.20 -10.00 21.26
N TRP A 145 2.98 -9.83 22.34
CA TRP A 145 3.32 -10.91 23.25
C TRP A 145 2.20 -11.25 24.24
N SER A 146 1.43 -10.27 24.71
CA SER A 146 0.29 -10.47 25.60
C SER A 146 -0.85 -11.22 24.90
N VAL A 147 -1.13 -10.90 23.65
CA VAL A 147 -2.08 -11.64 22.80
C VAL A 147 -1.68 -13.12 22.69
N ARG A 148 -0.38 -13.41 22.64
CA ARG A 148 0.14 -14.78 22.54
C ARG A 148 0.03 -15.56 23.86
N LYS A 149 0.04 -14.90 25.02
CA LYS A 149 -0.04 -15.55 26.34
C LYS A 149 -1.47 -15.95 26.74
N GLY A 150 -2.48 -15.36 26.15
CA GLY A 150 -3.89 -15.57 26.51
C GLY A 150 -4.56 -16.78 25.84
N GLU A 151 -3.91 -17.49 24.90
CA GLU A 151 -4.52 -18.64 24.24
C GLU A 151 -4.36 -19.93 25.06
N PRO A 152 -5.48 -20.63 25.38
CA PRO A 152 -5.42 -21.92 26.04
C PRO A 152 -4.72 -22.96 25.15
N ALA A 153 -3.93 -23.85 25.75
CA ALA A 153 -3.06 -24.80 25.06
C ALA A 153 -3.78 -25.74 24.04
N GLY A 154 -5.09 -25.99 24.22
CA GLY A 154 -5.91 -26.78 23.30
C GLY A 154 -6.27 -26.08 22.00
N SER A 155 -6.42 -24.74 22.02
CA SER A 155 -6.70 -23.91 20.85
C SER A 155 -5.51 -23.82 19.90
N ARG A 156 -4.29 -23.94 20.42
CA ARG A 156 -3.05 -23.74 19.68
C ARG A 156 -2.84 -24.75 18.54
N ARG A 157 -3.20 -26.04 18.72
CA ARG A 157 -3.10 -27.08 17.68
C ARG A 157 -4.11 -26.85 16.55
N LEU A 158 -5.37 -26.54 16.88
CA LEU A 158 -6.40 -26.30 15.88
C LEU A 158 -6.07 -25.05 15.03
N HIS A 159 -5.62 -23.96 15.68
CA HIS A 159 -5.20 -22.76 14.94
C HIS A 159 -3.97 -22.98 14.06
N TRP A 160 -3.05 -23.85 14.47
CA TRP A 160 -1.89 -24.19 13.63
C TRP A 160 -2.33 -24.93 12.36
N TRP A 161 -3.22 -25.89 12.47
CA TRP A 161 -3.78 -26.63 11.32
C TRP A 161 -4.55 -25.69 10.38
N ILE A 162 -5.41 -24.83 10.89
CA ILE A 162 -6.16 -23.86 10.10
C ILE A 162 -5.21 -22.92 9.35
N ARG A 163 -4.18 -22.40 10.01
CA ARG A 163 -3.17 -21.54 9.38
C ARG A 163 -2.41 -22.28 8.28
N SER A 164 -2.01 -23.52 8.53
CA SER A 164 -1.30 -24.34 7.54
C SER A 164 -2.17 -24.63 6.32
N VAL A 165 -3.45 -24.96 6.54
CA VAL A 165 -4.42 -25.18 5.45
C VAL A 165 -4.64 -23.89 4.64
N LEU A 166 -4.79 -22.74 5.30
CA LEU A 166 -4.94 -21.44 4.60
C LEU A 166 -3.71 -21.08 3.78
N VAL A 167 -2.49 -21.30 4.30
CA VAL A 167 -1.24 -21.07 3.56
C VAL A 167 -1.13 -22.01 2.36
N LEU A 168 -1.45 -23.28 2.53
CA LEU A 168 -1.42 -24.25 1.43
C LEU A 168 -2.49 -23.96 0.37
N MET A 169 -3.69 -23.54 0.79
CA MET A 169 -4.75 -23.11 -0.14
C MET A 169 -4.35 -21.86 -0.92
N SER A 170 -3.77 -20.86 -0.26
CA SER A 170 -3.31 -19.63 -0.93
C SER A 170 -2.18 -19.93 -1.91
N ALA A 171 -1.22 -20.76 -1.53
CA ALA A 171 -0.16 -21.21 -2.42
C ALA A 171 -0.71 -22.01 -3.61
N GLY A 172 -1.67 -22.91 -3.38
CA GLY A 172 -2.36 -23.66 -4.43
C GLY A 172 -3.12 -22.78 -5.42
N LEU A 173 -3.83 -21.76 -4.91
CA LEU A 173 -4.51 -20.77 -5.74
C LEU A 173 -3.54 -19.93 -6.59
N MET A 174 -2.40 -19.51 -6.03
CA MET A 174 -1.36 -18.80 -6.77
C MET A 174 -0.75 -19.65 -7.87
N ILE A 175 -0.39 -20.90 -7.57
CA ILE A 175 0.18 -21.84 -8.56
C ILE A 175 -0.87 -22.17 -9.63
N GLY A 176 -2.11 -22.47 -9.24
CA GLY A 176 -3.22 -22.74 -10.17
C GLY A 176 -3.49 -21.56 -11.08
N GLY A 177 -3.51 -20.34 -10.52
CA GLY A 177 -3.67 -19.10 -11.29
C GLY A 177 -2.54 -18.91 -12.32
N ALA A 178 -1.29 -19.14 -11.92
CA ALA A 178 -0.13 -19.04 -12.82
C ALA A 178 -0.22 -20.06 -13.97
N ILE A 179 -0.60 -21.30 -13.68
CA ILE A 179 -0.79 -22.35 -14.71
C ILE A 179 -1.91 -22.00 -15.68
N ILE A 180 -3.04 -21.48 -15.18
CA ILE A 180 -4.17 -21.06 -16.02
C ILE A 180 -3.75 -19.89 -16.93
N GLN A 181 -3.06 -18.88 -16.37
CA GLN A 181 -2.55 -17.76 -17.18
C GLN A 181 -1.62 -18.22 -18.29
N GLU A 182 -0.71 -19.12 -18.00
CA GLU A 182 0.20 -19.65 -19.01
C GLU A 182 -0.52 -20.45 -20.09
N ARG A 183 -1.52 -21.26 -19.74
CA ARG A 183 -2.37 -21.97 -20.71
C ARG A 183 -3.17 -21.03 -21.60
N VAL A 184 -3.76 -19.97 -21.01
CA VAL A 184 -4.51 -18.95 -21.76
C VAL A 184 -3.59 -18.19 -22.71
N ARG A 185 -2.37 -17.86 -22.26
CA ARG A 185 -1.36 -17.21 -23.09
C ARG A 185 -0.99 -18.08 -24.30
N MET A 186 -0.65 -19.34 -24.09
CA MET A 186 -0.30 -20.28 -25.16
C MET A 186 -1.47 -20.52 -26.13
N ALA A 187 -2.71 -20.55 -25.62
CA ALA A 187 -3.88 -20.67 -26.48
C ALA A 187 -4.09 -19.44 -27.39
N ARG A 188 -3.83 -18.24 -26.86
CA ARG A 188 -3.89 -16.98 -27.64
C ARG A 188 -2.78 -16.92 -28.71
N GLU A 189 -1.58 -17.34 -28.38
CA GLU A 189 -0.47 -17.39 -29.32
C GLU A 189 -0.75 -18.36 -30.48
N ARG A 190 -1.35 -19.53 -30.21
CA ARG A 190 -1.77 -20.49 -31.24
C ARG A 190 -2.87 -19.94 -32.18
N SER A 191 -3.92 -19.32 -31.61
CA SER A 191 -5.01 -18.71 -32.43
C SER A 191 -4.51 -17.50 -33.22
N GLY A 192 -3.54 -16.76 -32.74
CA GLY A 192 -2.90 -15.68 -33.50
C GLY A 192 -2.07 -16.17 -34.68
N GLN A 193 -1.41 -17.33 -34.54
CA GLN A 193 -0.65 -17.95 -35.63
C GLN A 193 -1.54 -18.56 -36.73
N GLU A 194 -2.71 -19.13 -36.36
CA GLU A 194 -3.68 -19.65 -37.31
C GLU A 194 -4.31 -18.57 -38.19
N VAL A 195 -4.52 -17.36 -37.64
CA VAL A 195 -5.08 -16.20 -38.39
C VAL A 195 -4.03 -15.59 -39.34
N SER A 196 -2.73 -15.71 -39.02
CA SER A 196 -1.64 -15.15 -39.82
C SER A 196 -1.11 -16.13 -40.91
N ALA A 197 -1.56 -17.38 -40.95
CA ALA A 197 -1.15 -18.32 -41.96
C ALA A 197 -1.71 -17.90 -43.33
N PRO A 198 -0.90 -17.75 -44.38
CA PRO A 198 -1.37 -17.37 -45.70
C PRO A 198 -2.29 -18.46 -46.23
N LYS A 199 -3.55 -18.08 -46.60
CA LYS A 199 -4.46 -18.98 -47.31
C LYS A 199 -3.77 -19.42 -48.60
N SER A 200 -3.31 -20.67 -48.65
CA SER A 200 -2.80 -21.30 -49.86
C SER A 200 -3.96 -21.29 -50.90
N ASN A 201 -3.88 -20.40 -51.88
CA ASN A 201 -4.76 -20.46 -53.06
C ASN A 201 -4.46 -21.77 -53.79
N ARG A 202 -5.45 -22.68 -53.81
CA ARG A 202 -5.58 -23.70 -54.81
C ARG A 202 -6.55 -23.22 -55.88
#